data_0f04f61986477ba4fc1bc5d59d0426f9
#
_entry.id   0f04f61986477ba4fc1bc5d59d0426f9
#
_cell.length_a   1.000
_cell.length_b   1.000
_cell.length_c   1.000
_cell.angle_alpha   90.00
_cell.angle_beta   90.00
_cell.angle_gamma   90.00
#
_symmetry.space_group_name_H-M   'P 1'
#
loop_
_entity.id
_entity.type
_entity.pdbx_description
1 polymer ?
#
loop_
_entity_poly.entity_id
_entity_poly.type
_entity_poly.pdbx_seq_one_letter_code
_entity_poly.pdbx_strand_id
1 'polypeptide(L)'
;MQSRLTSRLTATVQRQGVGARGIAVGLALALLMAACATPVPPAPRRIPAPAVGEVSLIRSPIEPAQHQLLDIGVVIFHNLPDQFTLQNSTELNAGAFAEIRQNETQYLPYVLRNTLIDSNHWGAVRVLPETDPSVDLVITGTIVESDGLALEIEIKAFDSTGLEWINKTYADITQFDDFPDSSRFTASNRFDPVNFVDPFQDLYDQINNDLLSMRDSLSEQELINLRRVSQMVYATELSPESFAHTLKEGPVGLLTVSSLPADDDPMMRRVMDMQLRHHTFIDTVDQYYQALFDEMQPVYVTWRHYSRDQSLENQSAERQIYEGGVYGNAGNFLTLSQRYDRYRWAKIYEFEFAELASGFNNEIAPAILELNRNVHGLDGTMADQYAQWRKILRALFALEVETSAGEN
;
A
#
# COMPACT_ATOMS: atom_id res chain seq x y z
N MET A 1 -51.11 2.09 -65.92
CA MET A 1 -52.29 1.21 -65.93
C MET A 1 -52.76 1.14 -64.47
N GLN A 2 -53.81 1.85 -64.25
CA GLN A 2 -55.03 1.49 -63.47
C GLN A 2 -54.75 0.96 -62.05
N SER A 3 -55.42 1.34 -61.00
CA SER A 3 -56.56 2.25 -60.77
C SER A 3 -56.91 2.15 -59.30
N ARG A 4 -57.20 3.29 -58.64
CA ARG A 4 -58.33 3.49 -57.74
C ARG A 4 -58.54 2.45 -56.59
N LEU A 5 -58.71 2.85 -55.33
CA LEU A 5 -59.96 3.43 -54.81
C LEU A 5 -59.80 3.90 -53.39
N THR A 6 -60.37 5.05 -53.16
CA THR A 6 -60.65 5.73 -51.90
C THR A 6 -61.66 4.97 -51.02
N SER A 7 -61.47 4.96 -49.73
CA SER A 7 -62.57 4.93 -48.79
C SER A 7 -62.22 5.78 -47.49
N ARG A 8 -62.99 6.84 -47.34
CA ARG A 8 -63.04 7.66 -46.11
C ARG A 8 -63.80 6.86 -45.05
N LEU A 9 -63.22 6.75 -43.89
CA LEU A 9 -63.97 6.45 -42.67
C LEU A 9 -63.72 7.57 -41.66
N THR A 10 -64.76 8.35 -41.45
CA THR A 10 -64.96 9.32 -40.37
C THR A 10 -65.09 8.56 -39.10
N ALA A 11 -64.10 8.70 -38.20
CA ALA A 11 -64.19 8.21 -36.83
C ALA A 11 -64.57 9.38 -35.92
N THR A 12 -65.73 9.28 -35.33
CA THR A 12 -66.30 10.17 -34.31
C THR A 12 -65.41 10.11 -33.05
N VAL A 13 -64.85 11.26 -32.67
CA VAL A 13 -64.12 11.40 -31.40
C VAL A 13 -65.14 11.49 -30.28
N GLN A 14 -65.33 10.42 -29.57
CA GLN A 14 -66.08 10.40 -28.29
C GLN A 14 -65.19 10.90 -27.19
N ARG A 15 -65.34 12.14 -26.74
CA ARG A 15 -64.75 12.70 -25.55
C ARG A 15 -65.30 11.94 -24.34
N GLN A 16 -64.55 10.98 -23.83
CA GLN A 16 -64.73 10.47 -22.48
C GLN A 16 -64.05 11.43 -21.50
N GLY A 17 -64.81 12.03 -20.61
CA GLY A 17 -64.35 12.87 -19.55
C GLY A 17 -63.49 12.04 -18.56
N VAL A 18 -62.20 12.34 -18.47
CA VAL A 18 -61.33 11.81 -17.43
C VAL A 18 -61.80 12.47 -16.13
N GLY A 19 -62.53 11.71 -15.33
CA GLY A 19 -63.09 12.18 -14.08
C GLY A 19 -61.99 12.56 -13.08
N ALA A 20 -62.25 13.61 -12.31
CA ALA A 20 -61.39 14.15 -11.26
C ALA A 20 -60.80 13.10 -10.27
N ARG A 21 -61.34 11.89 -10.25
CA ARG A 21 -60.87 10.74 -9.47
C ARG A 21 -59.54 10.15 -9.97
N GLY A 22 -59.29 10.20 -11.26
CA GLY A 22 -58.02 9.69 -11.84
C GLY A 22 -56.82 10.57 -11.52
N ILE A 23 -57.03 11.90 -11.45
CA ILE A 23 -56.01 12.87 -11.12
C ILE A 23 -55.63 12.78 -9.62
N ALA A 24 -56.62 12.58 -8.75
CA ALA A 24 -56.36 12.43 -7.30
C ALA A 24 -55.59 11.14 -6.95
N VAL A 25 -55.84 10.03 -7.63
CA VAL A 25 -55.09 8.77 -7.43
C VAL A 25 -53.67 8.89 -7.97
N GLY A 26 -53.47 9.55 -9.12
CA GLY A 26 -52.12 9.80 -9.64
C GLY A 26 -51.24 10.69 -8.76
N LEU A 27 -51.85 11.75 -8.17
CA LEU A 27 -51.17 12.65 -7.23
C LEU A 27 -50.85 11.96 -5.90
N ALA A 28 -51.74 11.09 -5.40
CA ALA A 28 -51.49 10.31 -4.18
C ALA A 28 -50.37 9.25 -4.38
N LEU A 29 -50.29 8.62 -5.55
CA LEU A 29 -49.21 7.67 -5.88
C LEU A 29 -47.84 8.36 -6.04
N ALA A 30 -47.82 9.58 -6.61
CA ALA A 30 -46.60 10.38 -6.73
C ALA A 30 -46.11 10.90 -5.37
N LEU A 31 -46.98 11.23 -4.45
CA LEU A 31 -46.64 11.62 -3.09
C LEU A 31 -46.15 10.46 -2.22
N LEU A 32 -46.62 9.23 -2.47
CA LEU A 32 -46.13 8.01 -1.80
C LEU A 32 -44.72 7.59 -2.27
N MET A 33 -44.37 7.90 -3.51
CA MET A 33 -43.00 7.64 -4.01
C MET A 33 -41.96 8.66 -3.53
N ALA A 34 -42.38 9.87 -3.19
CA ALA A 34 -41.50 10.90 -2.62
C ALA A 34 -41.20 10.71 -1.11
N ALA A 35 -41.95 9.87 -0.41
CA ALA A 35 -41.77 9.65 1.03
C ALA A 35 -40.70 8.60 1.39
N CYS A 36 -40.08 7.90 0.41
CA CYS A 36 -39.04 6.88 0.65
C CYS A 36 -37.60 7.35 0.41
N ALA A 37 -37.38 8.64 0.13
CA ALA A 37 -36.03 9.19 0.17
C ALA A 37 -35.72 9.61 1.62
N THR A 38 -35.47 8.63 2.48
CA THR A 38 -34.77 8.91 3.74
C THR A 38 -33.41 9.49 3.37
N PRO A 39 -33.04 10.72 3.82
CA PRO A 39 -31.69 11.20 3.62
C PRO A 39 -30.77 10.17 4.27
N VAL A 40 -29.88 9.59 3.48
CA VAL A 40 -28.79 8.74 4.03
C VAL A 40 -28.06 9.64 5.02
N PRO A 41 -28.01 9.26 6.31
CA PRO A 41 -27.25 10.06 7.28
C PRO A 41 -25.83 10.21 6.74
N PRO A 42 -25.23 11.42 6.83
CA PRO A 42 -23.85 11.60 6.41
C PRO A 42 -23.02 10.57 7.16
N ALA A 43 -22.11 9.90 6.45
CA ALA A 43 -21.20 8.96 7.06
C ALA A 43 -20.51 9.64 8.24
N PRO A 44 -20.30 8.94 9.37
CA PRO A 44 -19.63 9.52 10.52
C PRO A 44 -18.27 10.06 10.06
N ARG A 45 -17.98 11.33 10.34
CA ARG A 45 -16.67 11.91 10.06
C ARG A 45 -15.65 11.10 10.83
N ARG A 46 -14.72 10.51 10.12
CA ARG A 46 -13.57 9.85 10.71
C ARG A 46 -12.79 10.89 11.52
N ILE A 47 -12.42 10.55 12.74
CA ILE A 47 -11.49 11.35 13.53
C ILE A 47 -10.08 10.92 13.09
N PRO A 48 -9.26 11.83 12.52
CA PRO A 48 -7.88 11.51 12.16
C PRO A 48 -7.10 11.02 13.39
N ALA A 49 -6.12 10.16 13.18
CA ALA A 49 -5.20 9.79 14.24
C ALA A 49 -4.39 11.01 14.68
N PRO A 50 -4.00 11.11 15.97
CA PRO A 50 -3.12 12.19 16.43
C PRO A 50 -1.77 12.08 15.73
N ALA A 51 -1.21 13.24 15.31
CA ALA A 51 0.12 13.28 14.72
C ALA A 51 1.17 12.78 15.72
N VAL A 52 2.18 12.06 15.21
CA VAL A 52 3.27 11.51 16.04
C VAL A 52 4.16 12.61 16.64
N GLY A 53 4.28 13.77 15.95
CA GLY A 53 5.14 14.88 16.34
C GLY A 53 6.62 14.56 16.09
N GLU A 54 7.52 15.35 16.68
CA GLU A 54 8.95 15.12 16.53
C GLU A 54 9.38 13.80 17.19
N VAL A 55 9.92 12.89 16.38
CA VAL A 55 10.41 11.58 16.82
C VAL A 55 11.83 11.38 16.29
N SER A 56 12.69 10.80 17.10
CA SER A 56 14.04 10.44 16.68
C SER A 56 14.17 8.93 16.53
N LEU A 57 14.74 8.50 15.42
CA LEU A 57 15.05 7.09 15.16
C LEU A 57 16.01 6.55 16.22
N ILE A 58 15.61 5.50 16.91
CA ILE A 58 16.49 4.76 17.83
C ILE A 58 17.43 3.90 16.98
N ARG A 59 18.73 4.23 17.01
CA ARG A 59 19.76 3.51 16.25
C ARG A 59 20.64 2.69 17.19
N SER A 60 20.98 1.48 16.76
CA SER A 60 21.99 0.70 17.46
C SER A 60 23.40 1.09 17.01
N PRO A 61 24.30 1.47 17.95
CA PRO A 61 25.70 1.76 17.60
C PRO A 61 26.55 0.49 17.36
N ILE A 62 26.02 -0.67 17.72
CA ILE A 62 26.67 -1.97 17.59
C ILE A 62 25.68 -2.96 16.97
N GLU A 63 26.22 -3.99 16.32
CA GLU A 63 25.38 -5.07 15.80
C GLU A 63 24.66 -5.79 16.95
N PRO A 64 23.34 -5.97 16.88
CA PRO A 64 22.58 -6.70 17.90
C PRO A 64 22.98 -8.18 17.95
N ALA A 65 22.59 -8.86 19.03
CA ALA A 65 22.81 -10.29 19.15
C ALA A 65 22.06 -11.08 18.05
N GLN A 66 22.60 -12.23 17.64
CA GLN A 66 22.07 -13.03 16.53
C GLN A 66 20.56 -13.35 16.66
N HIS A 67 20.08 -13.61 17.88
CA HIS A 67 18.66 -13.90 18.13
C HIS A 67 17.74 -12.67 17.97
N GLN A 68 18.28 -11.46 17.99
CA GLN A 68 17.55 -10.19 17.82
C GLN A 68 17.49 -9.75 16.35
N LEU A 69 18.33 -10.33 15.47
CA LEU A 69 18.39 -9.98 14.05
C LEU A 69 17.28 -10.72 13.29
N LEU A 70 16.03 -10.26 13.46
CA LEU A 70 14.88 -10.80 12.75
C LEU A 70 14.83 -10.30 11.32
N ASP A 71 14.53 -11.19 10.37
CA ASP A 71 14.32 -10.86 8.97
C ASP A 71 12.91 -10.30 8.78
N ILE A 72 12.80 -9.12 8.15
CA ILE A 72 11.55 -8.38 8.00
C ILE A 72 11.14 -8.30 6.53
N GLY A 73 9.88 -8.64 6.26
CA GLY A 73 9.23 -8.37 4.98
C GLY A 73 8.24 -7.20 5.11
N VAL A 74 8.52 -6.10 4.43
CA VAL A 74 7.58 -4.98 4.30
C VAL A 74 6.77 -5.19 3.02
N VAL A 75 5.51 -5.54 3.15
CA VAL A 75 4.63 -5.77 1.99
C VAL A 75 4.24 -4.43 1.38
N ILE A 76 4.13 -4.37 0.05
CA ILE A 76 3.56 -3.19 -0.63
C ILE A 76 2.23 -2.81 0.02
N PHE A 77 2.02 -1.50 0.21
CA PHE A 77 0.85 -1.02 0.94
C PHE A 77 -0.42 -1.08 0.08
N HIS A 78 -1.56 -0.98 0.72
CA HIS A 78 -2.85 -0.91 0.06
C HIS A 78 -3.47 0.47 0.23
N ASN A 79 -4.26 0.89 -0.75
CA ASN A 79 -5.09 2.08 -0.61
C ASN A 79 -6.42 1.71 0.06
N LEU A 80 -6.92 2.59 0.91
CA LEU A 80 -8.31 2.46 1.36
C LEU A 80 -9.24 2.55 0.14
N PRO A 81 -10.28 1.70 0.04
CA PRO A 81 -11.26 1.81 -1.04
C PRO A 81 -11.89 3.21 -1.08
N ASP A 82 -12.03 3.77 -2.28
CA ASP A 82 -12.45 5.15 -2.60
C ASP A 82 -13.73 5.67 -1.91
N GLN A 83 -14.49 4.83 -1.25
CA GLN A 83 -15.75 5.22 -0.59
C GLN A 83 -15.59 6.30 0.50
N PHE A 84 -14.41 6.40 1.12
CA PHE A 84 -14.12 7.40 2.14
C PHE A 84 -13.51 8.69 1.57
N THR A 85 -12.87 8.63 0.42
CA THR A 85 -12.13 9.75 -0.19
C THR A 85 -13.04 10.74 -0.91
N LEU A 86 -14.16 10.26 -1.49
CA LEU A 86 -15.08 11.08 -2.29
C LEU A 86 -15.91 12.09 -1.48
N GLN A 87 -16.01 11.96 -0.15
CA GLN A 87 -16.84 12.83 0.65
C GLN A 87 -16.14 14.11 1.15
N ASN A 88 -14.80 14.16 1.12
CA ASN A 88 -14.03 15.29 1.65
C ASN A 88 -13.26 16.10 0.60
N SER A 89 -13.15 15.62 -0.64
CA SER A 89 -12.47 16.34 -1.71
C SER A 89 -13.49 17.06 -2.59
N THR A 90 -13.29 18.36 -2.77
CA THR A 90 -13.94 19.13 -3.83
C THR A 90 -13.69 18.39 -5.15
N GLU A 91 -14.72 18.17 -5.98
CA GLU A 91 -14.74 17.32 -7.19
C GLU A 91 -13.53 17.51 -8.15
N LEU A 92 -12.83 18.62 -8.06
CA LEU A 92 -11.62 18.94 -8.83
C LEU A 92 -10.35 18.23 -8.36
N ASN A 93 -10.28 17.77 -7.10
CA ASN A 93 -9.07 17.17 -6.51
C ASN A 93 -9.11 15.63 -6.49
N ALA A 94 -10.30 15.02 -6.52
CA ALA A 94 -10.45 13.58 -6.35
C ALA A 94 -9.80 12.73 -7.46
N GLY A 95 -9.75 13.22 -8.69
CA GLY A 95 -9.14 12.49 -9.81
C GLY A 95 -7.62 12.66 -9.93
N ALA A 96 -7.07 13.81 -9.47
CA ALA A 96 -5.66 14.12 -9.63
C ALA A 96 -4.75 13.33 -8.67
N PHE A 97 -5.29 12.90 -7.53
CA PHE A 97 -4.51 12.21 -6.49
C PHE A 97 -4.65 10.69 -6.51
N ALA A 98 -5.61 10.14 -7.24
CA ALA A 98 -5.87 8.69 -7.26
C ALA A 98 -4.70 7.89 -7.85
N GLU A 99 -4.10 8.36 -8.95
CA GLU A 99 -2.97 7.68 -9.60
C GLU A 99 -1.70 7.78 -8.76
N ILE A 100 -1.47 8.92 -8.10
CA ILE A 100 -0.31 9.09 -7.21
C ILE A 100 -0.45 8.17 -6.00
N ARG A 101 -1.63 8.06 -5.39
CA ARG A 101 -1.89 7.11 -4.31
C ARG A 101 -1.63 5.66 -4.72
N GLN A 102 -1.94 5.31 -5.96
CA GLN A 102 -1.62 3.98 -6.47
C GLN A 102 -0.11 3.72 -6.44
N ASN A 103 0.69 4.71 -6.77
CA ASN A 103 2.14 4.59 -6.81
C ASN A 103 2.78 4.69 -5.40
N GLU A 104 2.15 5.41 -4.48
CA GLU A 104 2.55 5.46 -3.06
C GLU A 104 2.52 4.08 -2.40
N THR A 105 1.67 3.17 -2.88
CA THR A 105 1.63 1.79 -2.37
C THR A 105 2.96 1.06 -2.49
N GLN A 106 3.83 1.47 -3.40
CA GLN A 106 5.17 0.91 -3.60
C GLN A 106 6.26 1.81 -3.01
N TYR A 107 6.07 3.13 -3.03
CA TYR A 107 7.05 4.10 -2.55
C TYR A 107 7.16 4.12 -1.01
N LEU A 108 6.03 4.23 -0.30
CA LEU A 108 6.02 4.38 1.17
C LEU A 108 6.59 3.15 1.91
N PRO A 109 6.31 1.89 1.50
CA PRO A 109 6.96 0.72 2.08
C PRO A 109 8.48 0.76 1.96
N TYR A 110 9.00 1.34 0.87
CA TYR A 110 10.43 1.44 0.66
C TYR A 110 11.08 2.50 1.58
N VAL A 111 10.38 3.61 1.87
CA VAL A 111 10.82 4.57 2.91
C VAL A 111 10.91 3.88 4.27
N LEU A 112 9.85 3.14 4.66
CA LEU A 112 9.85 2.38 5.92
C LEU A 112 10.98 1.35 5.96
N ARG A 113 11.20 0.60 4.88
CA ARG A 113 12.32 -0.35 4.76
C ARG A 113 13.66 0.32 5.01
N ASN A 114 13.91 1.49 4.42
CA ASN A 114 15.15 2.23 4.61
C ASN A 114 15.31 2.69 6.08
N THR A 115 14.24 3.19 6.70
CA THR A 115 14.24 3.57 8.13
C THR A 115 14.59 2.38 9.02
N LEU A 116 14.01 1.20 8.76
CA LEU A 116 14.32 -0.02 9.52
C LEU A 116 15.80 -0.41 9.37
N ILE A 117 16.36 -0.34 8.17
CA ILE A 117 17.79 -0.60 7.92
C ILE A 117 18.66 0.41 8.65
N ASP A 118 18.35 1.69 8.56
CA ASP A 118 19.10 2.78 9.18
C ASP A 118 19.10 2.71 10.71
N SER A 119 18.11 2.03 11.29
CA SER A 119 18.06 1.78 12.73
C SER A 119 19.15 0.81 13.23
N ASN A 120 19.65 -0.06 12.33
CA ASN A 120 20.64 -1.10 12.61
C ASN A 120 20.22 -2.07 13.73
N HIS A 121 18.92 -2.34 13.85
CA HIS A 121 18.35 -3.25 14.86
C HIS A 121 17.88 -4.58 14.31
N TRP A 122 17.74 -4.73 13.01
CA TRP A 122 17.07 -5.83 12.36
C TRP A 122 18.03 -6.66 11.50
N GLY A 123 17.63 -7.86 11.14
CA GLY A 123 18.28 -8.68 10.14
C GLY A 123 18.08 -8.12 8.73
N ALA A 124 17.81 -8.96 7.75
CA ALA A 124 17.51 -8.51 6.40
C ALA A 124 16.10 -7.89 6.33
N VAL A 125 16.02 -6.64 5.85
CA VAL A 125 14.75 -5.94 5.63
C VAL A 125 14.52 -5.77 4.14
N ARG A 126 13.38 -6.24 3.63
CA ARG A 126 13.07 -6.28 2.19
C ARG A 126 11.65 -5.84 1.92
N VAL A 127 11.42 -5.19 0.77
CA VAL A 127 10.07 -4.92 0.27
C VAL A 127 9.59 -6.12 -0.55
N LEU A 128 8.38 -6.57 -0.26
CA LEU A 128 7.78 -7.76 -0.85
C LEU A 128 6.45 -7.41 -1.55
N PRO A 129 6.11 -8.08 -2.66
CA PRO A 129 4.83 -7.88 -3.33
C PRO A 129 3.64 -8.49 -2.58
N GLU A 130 3.90 -9.51 -1.75
CA GLU A 130 2.90 -10.20 -0.92
C GLU A 130 3.55 -10.75 0.36
N THR A 131 2.74 -11.22 1.31
CA THR A 131 3.23 -11.84 2.53
C THR A 131 4.03 -13.10 2.22
N ASP A 132 5.13 -13.29 2.93
CA ASP A 132 6.03 -14.43 2.74
C ASP A 132 6.34 -15.16 4.04
N PRO A 133 6.21 -16.50 4.08
CA PRO A 133 6.49 -17.29 5.26
C PRO A 133 7.98 -17.49 5.56
N SER A 134 8.89 -17.05 4.69
CA SER A 134 10.33 -17.21 4.88
C SER A 134 10.96 -16.10 5.73
N VAL A 135 10.19 -15.08 6.10
CA VAL A 135 10.61 -13.98 6.97
C VAL A 135 10.08 -14.16 8.38
N ASP A 136 10.76 -13.56 9.35
CA ASP A 136 10.41 -13.68 10.76
C ASP A 136 9.26 -12.75 11.17
N LEU A 137 9.20 -11.57 10.54
CA LEU A 137 8.20 -10.53 10.80
C LEU A 137 7.69 -9.97 9.48
N VAL A 138 6.38 -9.88 9.32
CA VAL A 138 5.70 -9.28 8.18
C VAL A 138 5.03 -7.98 8.60
N ILE A 139 5.28 -6.91 7.85
CA ILE A 139 4.64 -5.61 8.03
C ILE A 139 3.75 -5.33 6.82
N THR A 140 2.48 -5.02 7.07
CA THR A 140 1.52 -4.59 6.06
C THR A 140 1.02 -3.20 6.38
N GLY A 141 0.67 -2.42 5.37
CA GLY A 141 0.17 -1.07 5.55
C GLY A 141 -1.03 -0.76 4.67
N THR A 142 -1.89 0.12 5.17
CA THR A 142 -3.00 0.69 4.40
C THR A 142 -2.90 2.21 4.45
N ILE A 143 -2.78 2.84 3.29
CA ILE A 143 -2.75 4.30 3.17
C ILE A 143 -4.18 4.81 3.37
N VAL A 144 -4.35 5.55 4.44
CA VAL A 144 -5.65 6.07 4.86
C VAL A 144 -5.87 7.47 4.33
N GLU A 145 -4.87 8.32 4.48
CA GLU A 145 -4.82 9.68 3.98
C GLU A 145 -3.41 10.00 3.53
N SER A 146 -3.28 10.65 2.39
CA SER A 146 -2.00 11.10 1.85
C SER A 146 -2.25 12.33 0.99
N ASP A 147 -1.80 13.48 1.50
CA ASP A 147 -1.77 14.73 0.74
C ASP A 147 -0.43 15.46 0.99
N GLY A 148 -0.33 16.72 0.57
CA GLY A 148 0.89 17.50 0.78
C GLY A 148 1.15 17.90 2.23
N LEU A 149 0.16 17.81 3.12
CA LEU A 149 0.25 18.25 4.52
C LEU A 149 0.23 17.09 5.51
N ALA A 150 -0.51 16.04 5.22
CA ALA A 150 -0.75 14.94 6.13
C ALA A 150 -0.50 13.59 5.46
N LEU A 151 0.06 12.67 6.22
CA LEU A 151 0.15 11.26 5.89
C LEU A 151 -0.43 10.45 7.04
N GLU A 152 -1.39 9.57 6.73
CA GLU A 152 -1.97 8.65 7.72
C GLU A 152 -1.95 7.23 7.16
N ILE A 153 -1.31 6.31 7.89
CA ILE A 153 -1.13 4.91 7.49
C ILE A 153 -1.56 3.99 8.65
N GLU A 154 -2.42 3.04 8.37
CA GLU A 154 -2.68 1.91 9.28
C GLU A 154 -1.61 0.86 9.07
N ILE A 155 -0.85 0.51 10.10
CA ILE A 155 0.21 -0.51 10.09
C ILE A 155 -0.22 -1.71 10.92
N LYS A 156 -0.03 -2.90 10.35
CA LYS A 156 -0.14 -4.17 11.05
C LYS A 156 1.16 -4.94 10.88
N ALA A 157 1.69 -5.44 11.97
CA ALA A 157 2.88 -6.27 11.98
C ALA A 157 2.58 -7.57 12.72
N PHE A 158 2.94 -8.71 12.10
CA PHE A 158 2.76 -10.04 12.64
C PHE A 158 4.04 -10.83 12.51
N ASP A 159 4.40 -11.54 13.56
CA ASP A 159 5.51 -12.48 13.49
C ASP A 159 5.08 -13.85 12.93
N SER A 160 6.05 -14.72 12.71
CA SER A 160 5.83 -16.06 12.16
C SER A 160 4.98 -16.96 13.06
N THR A 161 4.84 -16.64 14.34
CA THR A 161 3.93 -17.37 15.26
C THR A 161 2.48 -16.94 15.10
N GLY A 162 2.23 -15.82 14.40
CA GLY A 162 0.93 -15.17 14.28
C GLY A 162 0.66 -14.14 15.39
N LEU A 163 1.65 -13.83 16.24
CA LEU A 163 1.52 -12.77 17.24
C LEU A 163 1.51 -11.40 16.55
N GLU A 164 0.47 -10.62 16.82
CA GLU A 164 0.35 -9.25 16.36
C GLU A 164 1.24 -8.34 17.23
N TRP A 165 2.24 -7.72 16.60
CA TRP A 165 3.15 -6.78 17.25
C TRP A 165 2.62 -5.35 17.21
N ILE A 166 2.03 -4.97 16.07
CA ILE A 166 1.43 -3.66 15.86
C ILE A 166 0.10 -3.82 15.12
N ASN A 167 -0.90 -3.06 15.56
CA ASN A 167 -2.15 -2.83 14.86
C ASN A 167 -2.61 -1.42 15.21
N LYS A 168 -2.04 -0.44 14.51
CA LYS A 168 -2.16 0.97 14.89
C LYS A 168 -2.13 1.86 13.66
N THR A 169 -2.86 2.95 13.73
CA THR A 169 -2.81 4.02 12.74
C THR A 169 -1.80 5.07 13.21
N TYR A 170 -0.86 5.39 12.34
CA TYR A 170 0.12 6.44 12.50
C TYR A 170 -0.26 7.61 11.60
N ALA A 171 -0.14 8.81 12.11
CA ALA A 171 -0.36 10.03 11.34
C ALA A 171 0.76 11.01 11.59
N ASP A 172 1.09 11.79 10.57
CA ASP A 172 2.03 12.89 10.69
C ASP A 172 1.58 14.08 9.85
N ILE A 173 1.99 15.27 10.27
CA ILE A 173 1.64 16.54 9.62
C ILE A 173 2.94 17.30 9.38
N THR A 174 3.23 17.56 8.10
CA THR A 174 4.45 18.28 7.71
C THR A 174 4.50 19.70 8.25
N GLN A 175 5.69 20.11 8.69
CA GLN A 175 6.00 21.46 9.09
C GLN A 175 6.62 22.24 7.92
N PHE A 176 6.83 23.55 8.11
CA PHE A 176 7.38 24.40 7.06
C PHE A 176 8.80 24.00 6.66
N ASP A 177 9.59 23.57 7.63
CA ASP A 177 11.01 23.28 7.46
C ASP A 177 11.28 21.85 6.93
N ASP A 178 10.26 20.98 6.86
CA ASP A 178 10.40 19.60 6.38
C ASP A 178 10.60 19.50 4.88
N PHE A 179 10.28 20.58 4.14
CA PHE A 179 10.47 20.62 2.70
C PHE A 179 11.70 21.45 2.34
N PRO A 180 12.52 20.98 1.40
CA PRO A 180 13.62 21.77 0.89
C PRO A 180 13.08 23.04 0.21
N ASP A 181 13.76 24.17 0.40
CA ASP A 181 13.39 25.46 -0.20
C ASP A 181 13.11 25.34 -1.71
N SER A 182 11.90 25.71 -2.13
CA SER A 182 11.43 25.63 -3.53
C SER A 182 12.30 26.38 -4.53
N SER A 183 13.03 27.40 -4.07
CA SER A 183 14.01 28.15 -4.89
C SER A 183 15.19 27.29 -5.35
N ARG A 184 15.43 26.14 -4.76
CA ARG A 184 16.51 25.21 -5.09
C ARG A 184 16.15 24.18 -6.17
N PHE A 185 14.86 23.98 -6.44
CA PHE A 185 14.39 23.10 -7.53
C PHE A 185 14.32 23.82 -8.89
N THR A 186 14.60 25.16 -8.95
CA THR A 186 14.69 25.87 -10.21
C THR A 186 16.00 25.53 -10.93
N ALA A 187 15.87 24.89 -12.07
CA ALA A 187 16.77 24.79 -13.24
C ALA A 187 18.29 24.51 -13.04
N SER A 188 18.87 24.66 -11.87
CA SER A 188 20.31 24.48 -11.65
C SER A 188 20.71 23.60 -10.45
N ASN A 189 19.79 23.27 -9.55
CA ASN A 189 20.07 22.37 -8.43
C ASN A 189 19.46 20.99 -8.69
N ARG A 190 20.34 20.04 -8.93
CA ARG A 190 20.00 18.62 -8.94
C ARG A 190 19.44 18.23 -7.56
N PHE A 191 18.33 17.52 -7.54
CA PHE A 191 17.85 16.81 -6.36
C PHE A 191 19.01 15.96 -5.80
N ASP A 192 19.28 16.10 -4.51
CA ASP A 192 20.30 15.32 -3.83
C ASP A 192 19.62 14.24 -2.96
N PRO A 193 19.51 13.00 -3.46
CA PRO A 193 18.83 11.93 -2.74
C PRO A 193 19.55 11.55 -1.44
N VAL A 194 20.87 11.79 -1.34
CA VAL A 194 21.68 11.37 -0.20
C VAL A 194 21.37 12.21 1.06
N ASN A 195 21.06 13.48 0.87
CA ASN A 195 20.75 14.40 1.98
C ASN A 195 19.25 14.70 2.10
N PHE A 196 18.42 13.99 1.35
CA PHE A 196 16.97 14.16 1.44
C PHE A 196 16.42 13.39 2.63
N VAL A 197 15.68 14.08 3.49
CA VAL A 197 14.87 13.49 4.56
C VAL A 197 13.41 13.56 4.12
N ASP A 198 12.69 12.45 4.25
CA ASP A 198 11.27 12.43 3.90
C ASP A 198 10.48 13.36 4.83
N PRO A 199 9.55 14.17 4.34
CA PRO A 199 8.75 15.09 5.17
C PRO A 199 7.95 14.40 6.29
N PHE A 200 7.73 13.10 6.19
CA PHE A 200 7.04 12.29 7.18
C PHE A 200 7.98 11.28 7.88
N GLN A 201 9.28 11.61 7.95
CA GLN A 201 10.26 10.69 8.55
C GLN A 201 9.92 10.32 10.00
N ASP A 202 9.37 11.26 10.78
CA ASP A 202 8.95 11.02 12.16
C ASP A 202 7.94 9.88 12.31
N LEU A 203 7.05 9.73 11.32
CA LEU A 203 6.07 8.63 11.28
C LEU A 203 6.78 7.28 11.14
N TYR A 204 7.76 7.16 10.25
CA TYR A 204 8.51 5.91 10.04
C TYR A 204 9.43 5.60 11.21
N ASP A 205 10.04 6.63 11.80
CA ASP A 205 10.85 6.51 13.00
C ASP A 205 10.02 5.97 14.18
N GLN A 206 8.78 6.47 14.34
CA GLN A 206 7.88 5.98 15.37
C GLN A 206 7.46 4.52 15.13
N ILE A 207 7.21 4.11 13.89
CA ILE A 207 6.91 2.70 13.57
C ILE A 207 8.08 1.80 13.97
N ASN A 208 9.32 2.18 13.59
CA ASN A 208 10.52 1.43 13.99
C ASN A 208 10.65 1.34 15.50
N ASN A 209 10.47 2.46 16.21
CA ASN A 209 10.61 2.51 17.65
C ASN A 209 9.57 1.67 18.39
N ASP A 210 8.33 1.62 17.88
CA ASP A 210 7.27 0.75 18.42
C ASP A 210 7.59 -0.73 18.17
N LEU A 211 8.08 -1.10 16.98
CA LEU A 211 8.55 -2.46 16.68
C LEU A 211 9.71 -2.88 17.59
N LEU A 212 10.67 -1.98 17.76
CA LEU A 212 11.80 -2.21 18.66
C LEU A 212 11.36 -2.42 20.10
N SER A 213 10.44 -1.61 20.60
CA SER A 213 9.86 -1.76 21.93
C SER A 213 9.17 -3.13 22.11
N MET A 214 8.46 -3.59 21.08
CA MET A 214 7.84 -4.92 21.12
C MET A 214 8.88 -6.03 21.13
N ARG A 215 9.89 -5.98 20.24
CA ARG A 215 11.00 -6.95 20.23
C ARG A 215 11.69 -7.04 21.58
N ASP A 216 12.00 -5.90 22.18
CA ASP A 216 12.74 -5.82 23.46
C ASP A 216 11.88 -6.26 24.66
N SER A 217 10.57 -6.37 24.50
CA SER A 217 9.68 -6.97 25.49
C SER A 217 9.72 -8.50 25.50
N LEU A 218 10.23 -9.12 24.43
CA LEU A 218 10.35 -10.56 24.29
C LEU A 218 11.67 -11.05 24.91
N SER A 219 11.62 -12.22 25.54
CA SER A 219 12.82 -12.88 26.04
C SER A 219 13.65 -13.47 24.89
N GLU A 220 14.94 -13.71 25.12
CA GLU A 220 15.82 -14.41 24.17
C GLU A 220 15.21 -15.74 23.69
N GLN A 221 14.60 -16.49 24.61
CA GLN A 221 14.00 -17.79 24.26
C GLN A 221 12.78 -17.65 23.35
N GLU A 222 11.98 -16.59 23.53
CA GLU A 222 10.84 -16.31 22.68
C GLU A 222 11.29 -15.93 21.27
N LEU A 223 12.34 -15.08 21.13
CA LEU A 223 12.94 -14.73 19.85
C LEU A 223 13.54 -15.95 19.13
N ILE A 224 14.23 -16.83 19.85
CA ILE A 224 14.74 -18.10 19.30
C ILE A 224 13.59 -18.99 18.83
N ASN A 225 12.52 -19.09 19.59
CA ASN A 225 11.37 -19.88 19.24
C ASN A 225 10.62 -19.30 18.02
N LEU A 226 10.50 -17.97 17.93
CA LEU A 226 9.95 -17.28 16.78
C LEU A 226 10.67 -17.69 15.48
N ARG A 227 12.00 -17.61 15.46
CA ARG A 227 12.81 -18.01 14.29
C ARG A 227 12.67 -19.51 13.95
N ARG A 228 12.52 -20.38 14.96
CA ARG A 228 12.24 -21.79 14.72
C ARG A 228 10.87 -22.01 14.10
N VAL A 229 9.86 -21.27 14.56
CA VAL A 229 8.51 -21.32 13.96
C VAL A 229 8.60 -20.82 12.51
N SER A 230 9.27 -19.69 12.23
CA SER A 230 9.48 -19.17 10.88
C SER A 230 10.06 -20.25 9.95
N GLN A 231 11.13 -20.92 10.39
CA GLN A 231 11.74 -22.01 9.63
C GLN A 231 10.77 -23.18 9.36
N MET A 232 9.97 -23.58 10.36
CA MET A 232 9.02 -24.68 10.19
C MET A 232 7.78 -24.28 9.36
N VAL A 233 7.36 -23.02 9.43
CA VAL A 233 6.29 -22.49 8.55
C VAL A 233 6.75 -22.52 7.10
N TYR A 234 7.98 -22.07 6.80
CA TYR A 234 8.54 -22.15 5.47
C TYR A 234 8.72 -23.62 4.99
N ALA A 235 9.22 -24.50 5.84
CA ALA A 235 9.33 -25.93 5.54
C ALA A 235 7.96 -26.57 5.22
N THR A 236 6.93 -26.20 5.97
CA THR A 236 5.54 -26.66 5.74
C THR A 236 4.98 -26.13 4.42
N GLU A 237 5.34 -24.90 4.02
CA GLU A 237 4.97 -24.35 2.72
C GLU A 237 5.58 -25.15 1.56
N LEU A 238 6.85 -25.58 1.70
CA LEU A 238 7.53 -26.39 0.69
C LEU A 238 6.97 -27.82 0.60
N SER A 239 6.71 -28.45 1.74
CA SER A 239 6.15 -29.81 1.84
C SER A 239 5.27 -29.98 3.05
N PRO A 240 3.96 -29.71 2.92
CA PRO A 240 3.00 -29.90 4.02
C PRO A 240 2.97 -31.33 4.55
N GLU A 241 3.12 -32.31 3.67
CA GLU A 241 3.10 -33.73 4.02
C GLU A 241 4.25 -34.11 4.96
N SER A 242 5.41 -33.49 4.76
CA SER A 242 6.61 -33.78 5.56
C SER A 242 6.68 -32.99 6.86
N PHE A 243 6.17 -31.75 6.89
CA PHE A 243 6.44 -30.84 7.99
C PHE A 243 5.21 -30.32 8.76
N ALA A 244 3.96 -30.51 8.28
CA ALA A 244 2.78 -29.98 8.99
C ALA A 244 2.67 -30.50 10.43
N HIS A 245 3.21 -31.69 10.74
CA HIS A 245 3.20 -32.26 12.07
C HIS A 245 4.16 -31.57 13.06
N THR A 246 5.12 -30.79 12.57
CA THR A 246 6.11 -30.08 13.39
C THR A 246 5.53 -28.85 14.07
N LEU A 247 4.43 -28.30 13.53
CA LEU A 247 3.76 -27.13 14.06
C LEU A 247 2.46 -27.52 14.76
N LYS A 248 2.14 -26.81 15.83
CA LYS A 248 0.86 -26.88 16.54
C LYS A 248 0.35 -25.48 16.86
N GLU A 249 -0.93 -25.31 16.72
CA GLU A 249 -1.63 -24.14 17.22
C GLU A 249 -1.84 -24.27 18.73
N GLY A 250 -1.36 -23.28 19.47
CA GLY A 250 -1.54 -23.20 20.92
C GLY A 250 -2.95 -22.72 21.30
N PRO A 251 -3.27 -22.69 22.61
CA PRO A 251 -4.59 -22.30 23.10
C PRO A 251 -5.04 -20.89 22.72
N VAL A 252 -4.09 -20.01 22.37
CA VAL A 252 -4.31 -18.59 22.00
C VAL A 252 -4.28 -18.39 20.49
N GLY A 253 -4.19 -19.49 19.71
CA GLY A 253 -4.11 -19.42 18.24
C GLY A 253 -2.70 -19.17 17.70
N LEU A 254 -1.68 -19.07 18.55
CA LEU A 254 -0.29 -18.86 18.11
C LEU A 254 0.37 -20.20 17.74
N LEU A 255 1.18 -20.17 16.68
CA LEU A 255 1.95 -21.34 16.26
C LEU A 255 3.11 -21.60 17.21
N THR A 256 3.32 -22.87 17.51
CA THR A 256 4.46 -23.34 18.30
C THR A 256 5.05 -24.59 17.65
N VAL A 257 6.35 -24.78 17.82
CA VAL A 257 7.03 -25.99 17.35
C VAL A 257 6.73 -27.14 18.33
N SER A 258 6.12 -28.21 17.84
CA SER A 258 5.81 -29.41 18.63
C SER A 258 6.93 -30.44 18.62
N SER A 259 7.66 -30.53 17.50
CA SER A 259 8.82 -31.41 17.33
C SER A 259 9.76 -30.80 16.31
N LEU A 260 11.03 -30.76 16.61
CA LEU A 260 12.06 -30.38 15.64
C LEU A 260 12.56 -31.64 14.94
N PRO A 261 12.84 -31.58 13.61
CA PRO A 261 13.65 -32.57 12.94
C PRO A 261 15.02 -32.69 13.58
N ALA A 262 15.74 -33.81 13.34
CA ALA A 262 17.11 -33.95 13.80
C ALA A 262 18.02 -32.88 13.16
N ASP A 263 19.07 -32.46 13.89
CA ASP A 263 20.01 -31.42 13.41
C ASP A 263 20.70 -31.77 12.09
N ASP A 264 20.84 -33.07 11.80
CA ASP A 264 21.47 -33.59 10.58
C ASP A 264 20.45 -34.12 9.57
N ASP A 265 19.16 -33.83 9.74
CA ASP A 265 18.09 -34.28 8.84
C ASP A 265 18.36 -33.79 7.39
N PRO A 266 18.48 -34.73 6.42
CA PRO A 266 18.69 -34.36 5.02
C PRO A 266 17.56 -33.49 4.44
N MET A 267 16.33 -33.66 4.93
CA MET A 267 15.18 -32.87 4.49
C MET A 267 15.33 -31.41 4.94
N MET A 268 15.80 -31.19 6.17
CA MET A 268 16.04 -29.82 6.67
C MET A 268 17.16 -29.12 5.90
N ARG A 269 18.21 -29.84 5.49
CA ARG A 269 19.25 -29.26 4.63
C ARG A 269 18.67 -28.76 3.29
N ARG A 270 17.77 -29.53 2.69
CA ARG A 270 17.06 -29.11 1.47
C ARG A 270 16.17 -27.89 1.68
N VAL A 271 15.45 -27.86 2.81
CA VAL A 271 14.67 -26.68 3.17
C VAL A 271 15.56 -25.44 3.23
N MET A 272 16.73 -25.54 3.90
CA MET A 272 17.68 -24.43 3.98
C MET A 272 18.23 -24.03 2.61
N ASP A 273 18.53 -24.98 1.71
CA ASP A 273 18.97 -24.69 0.35
C ASP A 273 17.87 -23.99 -0.46
N MET A 274 16.61 -24.41 -0.34
CA MET A 274 15.49 -23.75 -0.99
C MET A 274 15.26 -22.34 -0.41
N GLN A 275 15.39 -22.19 0.91
CA GLN A 275 15.27 -20.88 1.57
C GLN A 275 16.36 -19.92 1.09
N LEU A 276 17.59 -20.37 0.95
CA LEU A 276 18.69 -19.56 0.43
C LEU A 276 18.41 -19.09 -1.01
N ARG A 277 17.94 -20.01 -1.88
CA ARG A 277 17.54 -19.67 -3.25
C ARG A 277 16.38 -18.68 -3.26
N HIS A 278 15.42 -18.86 -2.37
CA HIS A 278 14.28 -17.95 -2.22
C HIS A 278 14.73 -16.56 -1.76
N HIS A 279 15.57 -16.47 -0.74
CA HIS A 279 16.13 -15.20 -0.28
C HIS A 279 16.92 -14.48 -1.36
N THR A 280 17.71 -15.20 -2.19
CA THR A 280 18.40 -14.60 -3.34
C THR A 280 17.42 -14.00 -4.35
N PHE A 281 16.29 -14.66 -4.59
CA PHE A 281 15.24 -14.11 -5.44
C PHE A 281 14.56 -12.88 -4.81
N ILE A 282 14.25 -12.94 -3.51
CA ILE A 282 13.67 -11.80 -2.77
C ILE A 282 14.62 -10.59 -2.79
N ASP A 283 15.93 -10.80 -2.68
CA ASP A 283 16.92 -9.73 -2.82
C ASP A 283 16.83 -9.06 -4.20
N THR A 284 16.57 -9.82 -5.26
CA THR A 284 16.34 -9.27 -6.61
C THR A 284 15.04 -8.48 -6.68
N VAL A 285 13.99 -8.94 -6.01
CA VAL A 285 12.71 -8.23 -5.91
C VAL A 285 12.88 -6.91 -5.15
N ASP A 286 13.62 -6.93 -4.04
CA ASP A 286 13.92 -5.72 -3.25
C ASP A 286 14.74 -4.71 -4.07
N GLN A 287 15.72 -5.17 -4.85
CA GLN A 287 16.49 -4.31 -5.78
C GLN A 287 15.61 -3.68 -6.86
N TYR A 288 14.59 -4.40 -7.35
CA TYR A 288 13.61 -3.83 -8.25
C TYR A 288 12.85 -2.67 -7.61
N TYR A 289 12.34 -2.84 -6.37
CA TYR A 289 11.67 -1.76 -5.65
C TYR A 289 12.64 -0.62 -5.31
N GLN A 290 13.91 -0.90 -5.08
CA GLN A 290 14.95 0.13 -4.91
C GLN A 290 15.08 0.99 -6.16
N ALA A 291 15.23 0.38 -7.31
CA ALA A 291 15.38 1.10 -8.57
C ALA A 291 14.14 1.95 -8.87
N LEU A 292 12.93 1.40 -8.61
CA LEU A 292 11.68 2.13 -8.74
C LEU A 292 11.63 3.34 -7.79
N PHE A 293 12.01 3.16 -6.52
CA PHE A 293 12.07 4.22 -5.53
C PHE A 293 13.03 5.33 -5.97
N ASP A 294 14.24 5.00 -6.39
CA ASP A 294 15.28 5.96 -6.78
C ASP A 294 14.84 6.82 -7.98
N GLU A 295 14.11 6.24 -8.94
CA GLU A 295 13.55 6.99 -10.07
C GLU A 295 12.35 7.84 -9.70
N MET A 296 11.48 7.34 -8.84
CA MET A 296 10.26 8.04 -8.43
C MET A 296 10.53 9.19 -7.44
N GLN A 297 11.55 9.08 -6.61
CA GLN A 297 11.83 9.99 -5.51
C GLN A 297 11.88 11.48 -5.93
N PRO A 298 12.61 11.90 -6.97
CA PRO A 298 12.70 13.31 -7.34
C PRO A 298 11.34 13.90 -7.76
N VAL A 299 10.55 13.14 -8.51
CA VAL A 299 9.22 13.56 -8.99
C VAL A 299 8.23 13.60 -7.83
N TYR A 300 8.27 12.58 -6.96
CA TYR A 300 7.41 12.48 -5.79
C TYR A 300 7.61 13.64 -4.81
N VAL A 301 8.86 13.98 -4.49
CA VAL A 301 9.19 15.10 -3.61
C VAL A 301 8.68 16.43 -4.17
N THR A 302 8.87 16.65 -5.48
CA THR A 302 8.37 17.86 -6.16
C THR A 302 6.85 17.93 -6.10
N TRP A 303 6.17 16.81 -6.34
CA TRP A 303 4.73 16.75 -6.24
C TRP A 303 4.23 16.99 -4.81
N ARG A 304 4.85 16.40 -3.80
CA ARG A 304 4.51 16.62 -2.38
C ARG A 304 4.61 18.10 -2.00
N HIS A 305 5.70 18.76 -2.37
CA HIS A 305 5.88 20.17 -2.15
C HIS A 305 4.75 21.00 -2.79
N TYR A 306 4.42 20.70 -4.04
CA TYR A 306 3.34 21.36 -4.75
C TYR A 306 1.96 21.12 -4.09
N SER A 307 1.66 19.88 -3.73
CA SER A 307 0.41 19.51 -3.07
C SER A 307 0.24 20.21 -1.73
N ARG A 308 1.31 20.35 -0.95
CA ARG A 308 1.34 21.12 0.29
C ARG A 308 0.96 22.58 0.09
N ASP A 309 1.60 23.24 -0.85
CA ASP A 309 1.32 24.66 -1.13
C ASP A 309 -0.13 24.85 -1.53
N GLN A 310 -0.69 23.95 -2.32
CA GLN A 310 -2.10 23.97 -2.72
C GLN A 310 -3.04 23.76 -1.51
N SER A 311 -2.73 22.83 -0.63
CA SER A 311 -3.53 22.55 0.56
C SER A 311 -3.53 23.73 1.54
N LEU A 312 -2.39 24.38 1.75
CA LEU A 312 -2.28 25.60 2.58
C LEU A 312 -3.10 26.77 2.02
N GLU A 313 -3.09 26.95 0.70
CA GLU A 313 -3.89 28.01 0.06
C GLU A 313 -5.39 27.73 0.18
N ASN A 314 -5.82 26.48 -0.01
CA ASN A 314 -7.21 26.09 0.16
C ASN A 314 -7.68 26.35 1.59
N GLN A 315 -6.90 25.95 2.61
CA GLN A 315 -7.21 26.21 4.02
C GLN A 315 -7.28 27.71 4.33
N SER A 316 -6.36 28.51 3.76
CA SER A 316 -6.37 29.97 3.97
C SER A 316 -7.59 30.62 3.32
N ALA A 317 -8.01 30.16 2.15
CA ALA A 317 -9.22 30.63 1.47
C ALA A 317 -10.49 30.27 2.24
N GLU A 318 -10.58 29.06 2.77
CA GLU A 318 -11.71 28.63 3.62
C GLU A 318 -11.80 29.43 4.91
N ARG A 319 -10.68 29.69 5.60
CA ARG A 319 -10.66 30.55 6.80
C ARG A 319 -11.15 31.97 6.49
N GLN A 320 -10.72 32.55 5.38
CA GLN A 320 -11.18 33.89 4.97
C GLN A 320 -12.69 33.93 4.67
N ILE A 321 -13.25 32.87 4.09
CA ILE A 321 -14.70 32.75 3.87
C ILE A 321 -15.43 32.67 5.20
N TYR A 322 -14.91 31.92 6.16
CA TYR A 322 -15.53 31.75 7.50
C TYR A 322 -15.44 33.02 8.36
N GLU A 323 -14.29 33.72 8.34
CA GLU A 323 -14.03 34.89 9.19
C GLU A 323 -14.55 36.20 8.57
N GLY A 324 -14.63 36.30 7.25
CA GLY A 324 -14.94 37.55 6.53
C GLY A 324 -16.41 37.74 6.13
N GLY A 325 -17.27 36.74 6.28
CA GLY A 325 -18.60 36.78 5.69
C GLY A 325 -18.57 36.97 4.16
N VAL A 326 -19.73 36.93 3.49
CA VAL A 326 -19.89 36.96 2.01
C VAL A 326 -19.26 38.19 1.30
N TYR A 327 -18.74 39.17 2.05
CA TYR A 327 -18.17 40.43 1.55
C TYR A 327 -16.70 40.66 1.93
N GLY A 328 -15.97 39.62 2.40
CA GLY A 328 -14.53 39.75 2.67
C GLY A 328 -13.71 39.94 1.37
N ASN A 329 -12.85 40.94 1.38
CA ASN A 329 -12.01 41.41 0.28
C ASN A 329 -11.48 40.30 -0.64
N ALA A 330 -11.78 40.44 -1.93
CA ALA A 330 -11.29 39.59 -3.04
C ALA A 330 -9.76 39.71 -3.30
N GLY A 331 -8.96 40.02 -2.28
CA GLY A 331 -7.55 40.42 -2.46
C GLY A 331 -6.52 39.33 -2.66
N ASN A 332 -6.85 38.07 -2.32
CA ASN A 332 -5.85 36.97 -2.37
C ASN A 332 -6.28 35.72 -3.14
N PHE A 333 -7.34 35.80 -3.94
CA PHE A 333 -7.68 34.70 -4.82
C PHE A 333 -6.74 34.64 -6.00
N LEU A 334 -6.09 33.49 -6.20
CA LEU A 334 -5.39 33.21 -7.45
C LEU A 334 -6.30 33.49 -8.64
N THR A 335 -5.77 34.15 -9.65
CA THR A 335 -6.47 34.34 -10.91
C THR A 335 -6.80 32.97 -11.53
N LEU A 336 -7.84 32.92 -12.36
CA LEU A 336 -8.19 31.70 -13.08
C LEU A 336 -7.01 31.11 -13.87
N SER A 337 -6.15 31.98 -14.42
CA SER A 337 -4.92 31.59 -15.11
C SER A 337 -3.94 30.89 -14.18
N GLN A 338 -3.69 31.45 -13.00
CA GLN A 338 -2.77 30.84 -12.01
C GLN A 338 -3.30 29.50 -11.50
N ARG A 339 -4.62 29.35 -11.30
CA ARG A 339 -5.23 28.07 -10.95
C ARG A 339 -5.08 27.04 -12.07
N TYR A 340 -5.27 27.48 -13.32
CA TYR A 340 -5.10 26.61 -14.47
C TYR A 340 -3.64 26.18 -14.68
N ASP A 341 -2.68 27.09 -14.51
CA ASP A 341 -1.26 26.79 -14.62
C ASP A 341 -0.84 25.79 -13.53
N ARG A 342 -1.32 25.95 -12.31
CA ARG A 342 -1.06 25.00 -11.22
C ARG A 342 -1.66 23.62 -11.48
N TYR A 343 -2.92 23.59 -11.91
CA TYR A 343 -3.57 22.33 -12.30
C TYR A 343 -2.78 21.61 -13.39
N ARG A 344 -2.31 22.35 -14.38
CA ARG A 344 -1.50 21.81 -15.47
C ARG A 344 -0.17 21.22 -14.96
N TRP A 345 0.52 21.89 -14.05
CA TRP A 345 1.75 21.37 -13.45
C TRP A 345 1.50 20.13 -12.61
N ALA A 346 0.45 20.12 -11.79
CA ALA A 346 0.07 18.94 -11.01
C ALA A 346 -0.18 17.73 -11.92
N LYS A 347 -0.89 17.94 -13.04
CA LYS A 347 -1.14 16.88 -14.04
C LYS A 347 0.12 16.42 -14.77
N ILE A 348 1.10 17.27 -14.98
CA ILE A 348 2.40 16.90 -15.55
C ILE A 348 3.14 15.99 -14.58
N TYR A 349 3.25 16.37 -13.31
CA TYR A 349 3.92 15.54 -12.29
C TYR A 349 3.20 14.20 -12.07
N GLU A 350 1.87 14.22 -12.01
CA GLU A 350 1.07 13.00 -11.92
C GLU A 350 1.35 12.06 -13.10
N PHE A 351 1.37 12.61 -14.31
CA PHE A 351 1.65 11.83 -15.52
C PHE A 351 3.08 11.27 -15.53
N GLU A 352 4.09 12.09 -15.21
CA GLU A 352 5.49 11.65 -15.12
C GLU A 352 5.66 10.55 -14.06
N PHE A 353 5.02 10.70 -12.90
CA PHE A 353 5.06 9.70 -11.83
C PHE A 353 4.37 8.38 -12.24
N ALA A 354 3.20 8.48 -12.86
CA ALA A 354 2.49 7.31 -13.36
C ALA A 354 3.23 6.62 -14.52
N GLU A 355 3.87 7.39 -15.41
CA GLU A 355 4.67 6.87 -16.52
C GLU A 355 5.89 6.11 -15.99
N LEU A 356 6.62 6.66 -15.01
CA LEU A 356 7.74 5.98 -14.36
C LEU A 356 7.30 4.67 -13.71
N ALA A 357 6.25 4.69 -12.89
CA ALA A 357 5.75 3.49 -12.24
C ALA A 357 5.22 2.43 -13.23
N SER A 358 4.55 2.88 -14.31
CA SER A 358 4.07 1.99 -15.37
C SER A 358 5.21 1.47 -16.24
N GLY A 359 6.22 2.31 -16.54
CA GLY A 359 7.42 1.92 -17.27
C GLY A 359 8.12 0.77 -16.59
N PHE A 360 8.36 0.88 -15.28
CA PHE A 360 8.97 -0.20 -14.48
C PHE A 360 8.17 -1.50 -14.52
N ASN A 361 6.86 -1.44 -14.42
CA ASN A 361 6.01 -2.64 -14.51
C ASN A 361 6.05 -3.31 -15.90
N ASN A 362 6.31 -2.55 -16.96
CA ASN A 362 6.36 -3.07 -18.34
C ASN A 362 7.78 -3.45 -18.79
N GLU A 363 8.81 -2.84 -18.22
CA GLU A 363 10.23 -3.06 -18.57
C GLU A 363 10.88 -4.24 -17.81
N ILE A 364 10.14 -4.87 -16.89
CA ILE A 364 10.62 -6.10 -16.25
C ILE A 364 10.80 -7.15 -17.34
N ALA A 365 12.02 -7.23 -17.85
CA ALA A 365 12.41 -8.39 -18.64
C ALA A 365 12.16 -9.63 -17.77
N PRO A 366 11.56 -10.70 -18.33
CA PRO A 366 11.32 -11.93 -17.59
C PRO A 366 12.59 -12.31 -16.83
N ALA A 367 12.52 -12.46 -15.52
CA ALA A 367 13.66 -12.89 -14.74
C ALA A 367 14.01 -14.31 -15.19
N ILE A 368 15.12 -14.43 -15.92
CA ILE A 368 15.63 -15.73 -16.41
C ILE A 368 16.54 -16.27 -15.31
N LEU A 369 16.10 -17.35 -14.67
CA LEU A 369 16.84 -18.03 -13.62
C LEU A 369 17.36 -19.36 -14.14
N GLU A 370 18.66 -19.57 -14.04
CA GLU A 370 19.27 -20.88 -14.28
C GLU A 370 19.15 -21.74 -13.02
N LEU A 371 18.23 -22.71 -13.05
CA LEU A 371 18.03 -23.66 -11.98
C LEU A 371 18.28 -25.07 -12.51
N ASN A 372 19.25 -25.78 -11.96
CA ASN A 372 19.58 -27.18 -12.33
C ASN A 372 19.65 -27.42 -13.84
N ARG A 373 20.30 -26.51 -14.60
CA ARG A 373 20.42 -26.49 -16.07
C ARG A 373 19.13 -26.23 -16.85
N ASN A 374 18.01 -25.96 -16.17
CA ASN A 374 16.79 -25.49 -16.80
C ASN A 374 16.70 -24.00 -16.65
N VAL A 375 16.35 -23.30 -17.74
CA VAL A 375 16.07 -21.86 -17.75
C VAL A 375 14.57 -21.71 -17.53
N HIS A 376 14.20 -21.06 -16.42
CA HIS A 376 12.80 -20.72 -16.14
C HIS A 376 12.60 -19.23 -16.42
N GLY A 377 11.69 -18.91 -17.35
CA GLY A 377 11.22 -17.55 -17.59
C GLY A 377 10.09 -17.23 -16.60
N LEU A 378 10.16 -16.10 -15.90
CA LEU A 378 9.09 -15.57 -15.07
C LEU A 378 8.44 -14.41 -15.82
N ASP A 379 7.12 -14.42 -15.98
CA ASP A 379 6.36 -13.46 -16.76
C ASP A 379 5.29 -12.76 -15.92
N GLY A 380 4.88 -11.57 -16.35
CA GLY A 380 3.83 -10.80 -15.71
C GLY A 380 4.33 -9.77 -14.70
N THR A 381 3.44 -9.32 -13.83
CA THR A 381 3.78 -8.36 -12.76
C THR A 381 4.76 -8.95 -11.76
N MET A 382 5.37 -8.12 -10.91
CA MET A 382 6.27 -8.59 -9.85
C MET A 382 5.57 -9.62 -8.94
N ALA A 383 4.31 -9.39 -8.60
CA ALA A 383 3.52 -10.34 -7.80
C ALA A 383 3.30 -11.68 -8.54
N ASP A 384 3.04 -11.64 -9.87
CA ASP A 384 2.91 -12.86 -10.67
C ASP A 384 4.23 -13.65 -10.72
N GLN A 385 5.35 -12.98 -10.93
CA GLN A 385 6.69 -13.59 -10.95
C GLN A 385 7.02 -14.20 -9.57
N TYR A 386 6.67 -13.51 -8.50
CA TYR A 386 6.85 -14.00 -7.14
C TYR A 386 6.05 -15.28 -6.86
N ALA A 387 4.79 -15.31 -7.24
CA ALA A 387 3.94 -16.48 -7.11
C ALA A 387 4.41 -17.66 -7.99
N GLN A 388 4.92 -17.39 -9.21
CA GLN A 388 5.51 -18.41 -10.09
C GLN A 388 6.78 -19.00 -9.48
N TRP A 389 7.66 -18.15 -8.93
CA TRP A 389 8.87 -18.57 -8.27
C TRP A 389 8.60 -19.53 -7.09
N ARG A 390 7.66 -19.20 -6.22
CA ARG A 390 7.26 -20.06 -5.10
C ARG A 390 6.76 -21.43 -5.58
N LYS A 391 6.03 -21.50 -6.70
CA LYS A 391 5.62 -22.77 -7.31
C LYS A 391 6.82 -23.58 -7.83
N ILE A 392 7.79 -22.91 -8.43
CA ILE A 392 9.03 -23.56 -8.92
C ILE A 392 9.81 -24.16 -7.76
N LEU A 393 9.98 -23.43 -6.65
CA LEU A 393 10.68 -23.94 -5.46
C LEU A 393 10.03 -25.19 -4.89
N ARG A 394 8.69 -25.21 -4.78
CA ARG A 394 7.94 -26.42 -4.33
C ARG A 394 8.17 -27.60 -5.27
N ALA A 395 8.12 -27.37 -6.58
CA ALA A 395 8.37 -28.43 -7.56
C ALA A 395 9.80 -28.95 -7.50
N LEU A 396 10.78 -28.08 -7.34
CA LEU A 396 12.21 -28.46 -7.18
C LEU A 396 12.40 -29.28 -5.89
N PHE A 397 11.83 -28.84 -4.79
CA PHE A 397 11.89 -29.57 -3.52
C PHE A 397 11.32 -30.99 -3.67
N ALA A 398 10.15 -31.15 -4.29
CA ALA A 398 9.53 -32.44 -4.53
C ALA A 398 10.41 -33.37 -5.39
N LEU A 399 11.00 -32.84 -6.49
CA LEU A 399 11.89 -33.60 -7.35
C LEU A 399 13.17 -34.06 -6.63
N GLU A 400 13.76 -33.21 -5.79
CA GLU A 400 14.97 -33.55 -5.02
C GLU A 400 14.67 -34.63 -3.95
N VAL A 401 13.45 -34.68 -3.43
CA VAL A 401 12.99 -35.73 -2.50
C VAL A 401 12.82 -37.07 -3.22
N GLU A 402 12.16 -37.08 -4.40
CA GLU A 402 11.94 -38.30 -5.19
C GLU A 402 13.25 -38.94 -5.67
N THR A 403 14.21 -38.14 -6.16
CA THR A 403 15.50 -38.63 -6.65
C THR A 403 16.30 -39.32 -5.55
N SER A 404 16.28 -38.81 -4.34
CA SER A 404 16.98 -39.42 -3.21
C SER A 404 16.29 -40.64 -2.60
N ALA A 405 14.98 -40.78 -2.78
CA ALA A 405 14.25 -41.99 -2.38
C ALA A 405 14.49 -43.16 -3.36
N GLY A 406 14.85 -42.84 -4.61
CA GLY A 406 15.19 -43.86 -5.64
C GLY A 406 16.62 -44.37 -5.61
N GLU A 407 17.54 -43.73 -4.88
CA GLU A 407 18.97 -44.13 -4.75
C GLU A 407 19.25 -45.01 -3.50
N ASN A 408 18.27 -45.24 -2.63
CA ASN A 408 18.31 -46.12 -1.49
C ASN A 408 17.53 -47.39 -1.78
#